data_3c45bfe677610d2c152bc458ec318c99
#
_entry.id   3c45bfe677610d2c152bc458ec318c99
#
_cell.length_a   1.000
_cell.length_b   1.000
_cell.length_c   1.000
_cell.angle_alpha   90.00
_cell.angle_beta   90.00
_cell.angle_gamma   90.00
#
_symmetry.space_group_name_H-M   'P 1'
#
loop_
_entity.id
_entity.type
_entity.pdbx_description
1 polymer ?
#
loop_
_entity_poly.entity_id
_entity_poly.type
_entity_poly.pdbx_seq_one_letter_code
_entity_poly.pdbx_strand_id
1 'polypeptide(L)'
;RYWSAWPFGAVLLPSVALANTALVPSPPSINADSYLLVDFDTGAVLVEHNPDLQLPPASLTKLMTAYILAEEVALGRLALDDTVRVSRNAWSQNPVFKGSSLMWIEPGKPVTVAELERGIVISSGNDATVAIAEHIAGSEAAFVDLMNRYAEEMGLTRTHFENSHGLPHPDHLST
;
A
#
# COMPACT_ATOMS: atom_id res chain seq x y z
N ARG A 1 -50.01 10.97 -74.48
CA ARG A 1 -48.71 11.57 -74.11
C ARG A 1 -48.51 11.29 -72.61
N TYR A 2 -47.70 10.27 -72.26
CA TYR A 2 -47.36 9.90 -70.88
C TYR A 2 -45.99 10.44 -70.57
N TRP A 3 -45.87 11.28 -69.55
CA TRP A 3 -44.61 11.73 -68.99
C TRP A 3 -44.29 10.82 -67.78
N SER A 4 -43.22 10.05 -67.91
CA SER A 4 -42.66 9.23 -66.82
C SER A 4 -41.71 10.11 -66.00
N ALA A 5 -42.06 10.33 -64.71
CA ALA A 5 -41.16 10.96 -63.75
C ALA A 5 -40.19 9.90 -63.19
N TRP A 6 -38.92 10.17 -63.30
CA TRP A 6 -37.86 9.36 -62.67
C TRP A 6 -37.67 9.86 -61.20
N PRO A 7 -37.62 8.94 -60.23
CA PRO A 7 -37.32 9.34 -58.88
C PRO A 7 -35.77 9.56 -58.72
N PHE A 8 -35.38 10.74 -58.33
CA PHE A 8 -34.03 11.02 -57.86
C PHE A 8 -33.81 10.31 -56.53
N GLY A 9 -33.04 9.21 -56.55
CA GLY A 9 -32.58 8.56 -55.36
C GLY A 9 -31.43 9.39 -54.72
N ALA A 10 -31.71 9.96 -53.53
CA ALA A 10 -30.68 10.60 -52.73
C ALA A 10 -29.73 9.55 -52.16
N VAL A 11 -28.49 9.51 -52.65
CA VAL A 11 -27.41 8.70 -52.10
C VAL A 11 -26.91 9.39 -50.84
N LEU A 12 -27.30 8.87 -49.68
CA LEU A 12 -26.71 9.24 -48.38
C LEU A 12 -25.32 8.60 -48.26
N LEU A 13 -24.28 9.40 -48.42
CA LEU A 13 -22.92 8.99 -48.14
C LEU A 13 -22.74 8.96 -46.61
N PRO A 14 -22.23 7.87 -46.02
CA PRO A 14 -21.92 7.83 -44.60
C PRO A 14 -20.79 8.80 -44.32
N SER A 15 -21.05 9.79 -43.42
CA SER A 15 -20.01 10.65 -42.89
C SER A 15 -19.12 9.80 -41.95
N VAL A 16 -17.93 9.47 -42.38
CA VAL A 16 -16.90 8.87 -41.51
C VAL A 16 -16.41 9.99 -40.61
N ALA A 17 -16.85 10.00 -39.37
CA ALA A 17 -16.28 10.85 -38.34
C ALA A 17 -14.84 10.36 -38.10
N LEU A 18 -13.85 11.09 -38.58
CA LEU A 18 -12.46 10.92 -38.17
C LEU A 18 -12.37 11.30 -36.69
N ALA A 19 -12.39 10.29 -35.84
CA ALA A 19 -12.03 10.47 -34.44
C ALA A 19 -10.59 11.02 -34.40
N ASN A 20 -10.47 12.27 -33.97
CA ASN A 20 -9.17 12.90 -33.73
C ASN A 20 -8.58 12.18 -32.51
N THR A 21 -7.82 11.11 -32.73
CA THR A 21 -7.04 10.46 -31.68
C THR A 21 -5.98 11.44 -31.26
N ALA A 22 -6.24 12.19 -30.18
CA ALA A 22 -5.19 12.97 -29.53
C ALA A 22 -4.02 12.01 -29.28
N LEU A 23 -2.86 12.36 -29.83
CA LEU A 23 -1.63 11.62 -29.57
C LEU A 23 -1.32 11.75 -28.08
N VAL A 24 -1.68 10.72 -27.31
CA VAL A 24 -1.27 10.63 -25.89
C VAL A 24 0.22 10.35 -25.90
N PRO A 25 1.05 11.25 -25.34
CA PRO A 25 2.49 11.02 -25.25
C PRO A 25 2.77 9.70 -24.52
N SER A 26 3.79 8.98 -24.97
CA SER A 26 4.26 7.82 -24.22
C SER A 26 4.70 8.24 -22.82
N PRO A 27 4.42 7.44 -21.77
CA PRO A 27 4.90 7.73 -20.42
C PRO A 27 6.43 7.80 -20.39
N PRO A 28 7.02 8.57 -19.46
CA PRO A 28 8.46 8.60 -19.29
C PRO A 28 8.99 7.22 -18.91
N SER A 29 10.20 6.90 -19.37
CA SER A 29 10.86 5.66 -18.94
C SER A 29 11.25 5.76 -17.47
N ILE A 30 10.89 4.76 -16.67
CA ILE A 30 11.21 4.66 -15.25
C ILE A 30 12.15 3.46 -15.08
N ASN A 31 13.26 3.68 -14.37
CA ASN A 31 14.18 2.60 -14.02
C ASN A 31 13.68 1.90 -12.75
N ALA A 32 12.67 1.04 -12.91
CA ALA A 32 12.09 0.23 -11.85
C ALA A 32 11.69 -1.15 -12.41
N ASP A 33 11.77 -2.18 -11.57
CA ASP A 33 11.39 -3.55 -11.94
C ASP A 33 9.88 -3.72 -12.09
N SER A 34 9.11 -2.90 -11.34
CA SER A 34 7.65 -2.86 -11.39
C SER A 34 7.15 -1.46 -11.09
N TYR A 35 6.07 -1.05 -11.77
CA TYR A 35 5.33 0.16 -11.44
C TYR A 35 3.88 0.08 -11.94
N LEU A 36 3.00 0.79 -11.26
CA LEU A 36 1.60 0.94 -11.60
C LEU A 36 1.15 2.37 -11.28
N LEU A 37 0.55 3.05 -12.25
CA LEU A 37 -0.10 4.34 -12.07
C LEU A 37 -1.57 4.20 -12.43
N VAL A 38 -2.43 4.55 -11.48
CA VAL A 38 -3.88 4.44 -11.58
C VAL A 38 -4.51 5.81 -11.35
N ASP A 39 -5.51 6.15 -12.12
CA ASP A 39 -6.39 7.28 -11.83
C ASP A 39 -7.23 6.95 -10.59
N PHE A 40 -7.12 7.78 -9.56
CA PHE A 40 -7.74 7.53 -8.26
C PHE A 40 -9.28 7.48 -8.33
N ASP A 41 -9.89 8.38 -9.12
CA ASP A 41 -11.34 8.52 -9.15
C ASP A 41 -12.02 7.43 -10.00
N THR A 42 -11.38 7.02 -11.09
CA THR A 42 -11.96 6.09 -12.06
C THR A 42 -11.44 4.66 -11.93
N GLY A 43 -10.31 4.45 -11.25
CA GLY A 43 -9.60 3.18 -11.21
C GLY A 43 -8.91 2.81 -12.54
N ALA A 44 -8.89 3.72 -13.53
CA ALA A 44 -8.28 3.43 -14.82
C ALA A 44 -6.75 3.33 -14.70
N VAL A 45 -6.17 2.25 -15.23
CA VAL A 45 -4.73 2.09 -15.32
C VAL A 45 -4.20 3.02 -16.40
N LEU A 46 -3.32 3.96 -16.02
CA LEU A 46 -2.72 4.94 -16.91
C LEU A 46 -1.39 4.43 -17.49
N VAL A 47 -0.61 3.75 -16.68
CA VAL A 47 0.63 3.09 -17.10
C VAL A 47 0.98 1.98 -16.13
N GLU A 48 1.54 0.89 -16.65
CA GLU A 48 1.98 -0.26 -15.85
C GLU A 48 3.22 -0.92 -16.46
N HIS A 49 3.99 -1.56 -15.61
CA HIS A 49 5.09 -2.44 -15.98
C HIS A 49 5.23 -3.51 -14.90
N ASN A 50 5.09 -4.78 -15.31
CA ASN A 50 5.14 -5.93 -14.39
C ASN A 50 4.34 -5.73 -13.07
N PRO A 51 3.08 -5.27 -13.10
CA PRO A 51 2.34 -4.89 -11.89
C PRO A 51 2.16 -6.05 -10.92
N ASP A 52 2.17 -7.28 -11.41
CA ASP A 52 2.01 -8.51 -10.64
C ASP A 52 3.34 -9.16 -10.21
N LEU A 53 4.47 -8.51 -10.43
CA LEU A 53 5.76 -9.02 -9.98
C LEU A 53 5.86 -8.93 -8.46
N GLN A 54 6.02 -10.09 -7.80
CA GLN A 54 6.23 -10.12 -6.35
C GLN A 54 7.62 -9.63 -6.01
N LEU A 55 7.68 -8.58 -5.19
CA LEU A 55 8.90 -7.95 -4.72
C LEU A 55 8.85 -7.76 -3.20
N PRO A 56 10.01 -7.68 -2.52
CA PRO A 56 10.06 -7.27 -1.12
C PRO A 56 9.51 -5.83 -0.98
N PRO A 57 8.43 -5.63 -0.20
CA PRO A 57 7.81 -4.31 -0.07
C PRO A 57 8.63 -3.32 0.78
N ALA A 58 9.66 -3.80 1.48
CA ALA A 58 10.43 -2.99 2.41
C ALA A 58 9.51 -2.19 3.35
N SER A 59 9.77 -0.92 3.58
CA SER A 59 8.96 -0.09 4.48
C SER A 59 7.53 0.18 4.03
N LEU A 60 7.14 -0.20 2.80
CA LEU A 60 5.71 -0.19 2.40
C LEU A 60 4.88 -1.17 3.26
N THR A 61 5.50 -2.17 3.87
CA THR A 61 4.89 -3.03 4.90
C THR A 61 4.17 -2.22 5.99
N LYS A 62 4.73 -1.08 6.37
CA LYS A 62 4.18 -0.22 7.42
C LYS A 62 2.83 0.42 7.07
N LEU A 63 2.43 0.38 5.81
CA LEU A 63 1.06 0.74 5.42
C LEU A 63 0.04 -0.19 6.09
N MET A 64 0.31 -1.51 6.09
CA MET A 64 -0.55 -2.48 6.78
C MET A 64 -0.49 -2.29 8.31
N THR A 65 0.70 -2.08 8.87
CA THR A 65 0.85 -1.80 10.32
C THR A 65 0.07 -0.55 10.73
N ALA A 66 0.19 0.55 9.98
CA ALA A 66 -0.54 1.79 10.24
C ALA A 66 -2.06 1.64 10.03
N TYR A 67 -2.46 0.86 9.02
CA TYR A 67 -3.87 0.56 8.77
C TYR A 67 -4.51 -0.16 9.96
N ILE A 68 -3.87 -1.22 10.46
CA ILE A 68 -4.36 -1.98 11.62
C ILE A 68 -4.42 -1.08 12.85
N LEU A 69 -3.40 -0.26 13.10
CA LEU A 69 -3.41 0.71 14.20
C LEU A 69 -4.61 1.65 14.08
N ALA A 70 -4.86 2.21 12.90
CA ALA A 70 -6.00 3.11 12.67
C ALA A 70 -7.35 2.41 12.89
N GLU A 71 -7.50 1.15 12.46
CA GLU A 71 -8.69 0.34 12.70
C GLU A 71 -8.91 0.10 14.21
N GLU A 72 -7.85 -0.25 14.96
CA GLU A 72 -7.95 -0.45 16.41
C GLU A 72 -8.40 0.82 17.14
N VAL A 73 -7.90 1.99 16.70
CA VAL A 73 -8.33 3.29 17.23
C VAL A 73 -9.77 3.60 16.83
N ALA A 74 -10.14 3.39 15.57
CA ALA A 74 -11.51 3.65 15.08
C ALA A 74 -12.56 2.79 15.78
N LEU A 75 -12.20 1.55 16.13
CA LEU A 75 -13.05 0.62 16.86
C LEU A 75 -13.04 0.85 18.39
N GLY A 76 -12.29 1.83 18.88
CA GLY A 76 -12.19 2.16 20.30
C GLY A 76 -11.49 1.10 21.15
N ARG A 77 -10.72 0.21 20.54
CA ARG A 77 -9.91 -0.80 21.24
C ARG A 77 -8.54 -0.28 21.64
N LEU A 78 -8.12 0.82 21.07
CA LEU A 78 -6.86 1.50 21.31
C LEU A 78 -7.10 3.01 21.40
N ALA A 79 -6.50 3.70 22.39
CA ALA A 79 -6.53 5.15 22.46
C ALA A 79 -5.16 5.75 22.10
N LEU A 80 -5.17 6.91 21.44
CA LEU A 80 -3.92 7.56 21.01
C LEU A 80 -3.02 7.98 22.18
N ASP A 81 -3.61 8.21 23.36
CA ASP A 81 -2.92 8.57 24.61
C ASP A 81 -2.55 7.34 25.48
N ASP A 82 -2.91 6.14 25.05
CA ASP A 82 -2.47 4.92 25.74
C ASP A 82 -0.95 4.85 25.78
N THR A 83 -0.42 4.50 26.95
CA THR A 83 1.02 4.30 27.14
C THR A 83 1.44 2.90 26.75
N VAL A 84 2.37 2.81 25.82
CA VAL A 84 2.93 1.55 25.34
C VAL A 84 4.19 1.19 26.09
N ARG A 85 4.27 -0.07 26.53
CA ARG A 85 5.49 -0.62 27.14
C ARG A 85 6.45 -1.10 26.05
N VAL A 86 7.59 -0.43 25.96
CA VAL A 86 8.67 -0.84 25.05
C VAL A 86 9.36 -2.10 25.61
N SER A 87 9.32 -3.19 24.83
CA SER A 87 10.02 -4.44 25.13
C SER A 87 11.49 -4.38 24.71
N ARG A 88 12.25 -5.44 25.03
CA ARG A 88 13.60 -5.59 24.50
C ARG A 88 13.62 -5.90 23.00
N ASN A 89 12.56 -6.52 22.46
CA ASN A 89 12.45 -6.76 21.02
C ASN A 89 12.26 -5.45 20.26
N ALA A 90 11.44 -4.54 20.79
CA ALA A 90 11.18 -3.22 20.24
C ALA A 90 12.26 -2.17 20.58
N TRP A 91 13.30 -2.56 21.29
CA TRP A 91 14.36 -1.61 21.63
C TRP A 91 15.19 -1.22 20.41
N SER A 92 15.39 0.08 20.21
CA SER A 92 16.16 0.63 19.09
C SER A 92 17.60 0.07 18.96
N GLN A 93 18.18 -0.46 20.04
CA GLN A 93 19.49 -1.13 20.03
C GLN A 93 19.41 -2.64 19.79
N ASN A 94 18.24 -3.19 19.53
CA ASN A 94 18.15 -4.59 19.12
C ASN A 94 18.95 -4.80 17.84
N PRO A 95 19.89 -5.78 17.80
CA PRO A 95 20.76 -6.03 16.65
C PRO A 95 20.02 -6.24 15.34
N VAL A 96 18.77 -6.73 15.38
CA VAL A 96 17.93 -6.93 14.17
C VAL A 96 17.70 -5.62 13.41
N PHE A 97 17.70 -4.48 14.10
CA PHE A 97 17.47 -3.16 13.50
C PHE A 97 18.72 -2.45 13.01
N LYS A 98 19.89 -3.08 13.12
CA LYS A 98 21.16 -2.45 12.76
C LYS A 98 21.14 -1.89 11.33
N GLY A 99 21.37 -0.60 11.20
CA GLY A 99 21.43 0.09 9.90
C GLY A 99 20.07 0.39 9.29
N SER A 100 18.97 0.19 10.03
CA SER A 100 17.62 0.49 9.59
C SER A 100 17.05 1.79 10.17
N SER A 101 15.86 2.21 9.73
CA SER A 101 15.18 3.39 10.24
C SER A 101 14.58 3.15 11.63
N LEU A 102 14.76 4.10 12.54
CA LEU A 102 14.37 3.98 13.95
C LEU A 102 13.73 5.27 14.46
N MET A 103 12.83 5.12 15.45
CA MET A 103 12.31 6.19 16.29
C MET A 103 13.19 6.41 17.53
N TRP A 104 14.11 5.48 17.84
CA TRP A 104 15.02 5.49 18.98
C TRP A 104 14.34 5.32 20.34
N ILE A 105 13.35 4.42 20.40
CA ILE A 105 12.70 4.06 21.68
C ILE A 105 13.53 3.07 22.50
N GLU A 106 13.32 3.10 23.81
CA GLU A 106 14.05 2.22 24.74
C GLU A 106 13.16 1.69 25.88
N PRO A 107 13.44 0.50 26.42
CA PRO A 107 12.72 -0.04 27.57
C PRO A 107 12.77 0.87 28.79
N GLY A 108 11.64 0.97 29.49
CA GLY A 108 11.53 1.76 30.71
C GLY A 108 11.21 3.24 30.48
N LYS A 109 11.22 3.73 29.23
CA LYS A 109 10.69 5.05 28.90
C LYS A 109 9.26 4.93 28.38
N PRO A 110 8.32 5.73 28.89
CA PRO A 110 6.96 5.73 28.37
C PRO A 110 6.95 6.32 26.96
N VAL A 111 6.12 5.75 26.10
CA VAL A 111 5.81 6.25 24.76
C VAL A 111 4.32 6.04 24.52
N THR A 112 3.65 7.00 23.92
CA THR A 112 2.23 6.90 23.60
C THR A 112 1.99 6.27 22.23
N VAL A 113 0.77 5.74 21.99
CA VAL A 113 0.33 5.26 20.68
C VAL A 113 0.50 6.35 19.63
N ALA A 114 0.09 7.60 19.91
CA ALA A 114 0.25 8.73 18.99
C ALA A 114 1.71 9.02 18.62
N GLU A 115 2.64 8.87 19.57
CA GLU A 115 4.07 9.05 19.32
C GLU A 115 4.60 7.90 18.43
N LEU A 116 4.18 6.66 18.71
CA LEU A 116 4.56 5.50 17.88
C LEU A 116 4.01 5.62 16.46
N GLU A 117 2.75 6.05 16.29
CA GLU A 117 2.16 6.31 14.98
C GLU A 117 3.02 7.30 14.17
N ARG A 118 3.41 8.42 14.78
CA ARG A 118 4.31 9.40 14.15
C ARG A 118 5.68 8.81 13.85
N GLY A 119 6.23 8.01 14.75
CA GLY A 119 7.48 7.29 14.55
C GLY A 119 7.42 6.34 13.36
N ILE A 120 6.32 5.63 13.19
CA ILE A 120 6.08 4.72 12.06
C ILE A 120 5.96 5.51 10.74
N VAL A 121 5.08 6.52 10.70
CA VAL A 121 4.71 7.21 9.46
C VAL A 121 5.79 8.20 9.02
N ILE A 122 6.41 8.95 9.93
CA ILE A 122 7.35 10.02 9.61
C ILE A 122 8.78 9.49 9.56
N SER A 123 9.19 8.73 10.59
CA SER A 123 10.58 8.24 10.72
C SER A 123 10.78 6.85 10.14
N SER A 124 9.70 6.18 9.71
CA SER A 124 9.72 4.78 9.28
C SER A 124 10.36 3.86 10.33
N GLY A 125 10.12 4.14 11.63
CA GLY A 125 10.77 3.47 12.77
C GLY A 125 10.41 2.00 12.88
N ASN A 126 11.35 1.10 12.69
CA ASN A 126 11.16 -0.34 12.84
C ASN A 126 10.91 -0.74 14.28
N ASP A 127 11.60 -0.10 15.22
CA ASP A 127 11.38 -0.23 16.65
C ASP A 127 9.96 0.16 17.08
N ALA A 128 9.45 1.25 16.52
CA ALA A 128 8.07 1.71 16.77
C ALA A 128 7.03 0.71 16.24
N THR A 129 7.27 0.08 15.06
CA THR A 129 6.34 -0.93 14.52
C THR A 129 6.29 -2.17 15.40
N VAL A 130 7.41 -2.65 15.91
CA VAL A 130 7.42 -3.80 16.82
C VAL A 130 6.74 -3.45 18.14
N ALA A 131 6.98 -2.24 18.69
CA ALA A 131 6.32 -1.82 19.92
C ALA A 131 4.79 -1.78 19.79
N ILE A 132 4.27 -1.22 18.69
CA ILE A 132 2.81 -1.17 18.47
C ILE A 132 2.23 -2.56 18.15
N ALA A 133 2.95 -3.39 17.39
CA ALA A 133 2.55 -4.76 17.10
C ALA A 133 2.39 -5.60 18.38
N GLU A 134 3.38 -5.54 19.28
CA GLU A 134 3.31 -6.22 20.58
C GLU A 134 2.21 -5.65 21.47
N HIS A 135 1.95 -4.35 21.42
CA HIS A 135 0.89 -3.73 22.21
C HIS A 135 -0.50 -4.15 21.74
N ILE A 136 -0.75 -4.23 20.44
CA ILE A 136 -2.04 -4.60 19.85
C ILE A 136 -2.29 -6.12 19.99
N ALA A 137 -1.31 -6.95 19.63
CA ALA A 137 -1.50 -8.39 19.49
C ALA A 137 -0.79 -9.24 20.55
N GLY A 138 -0.07 -8.61 21.49
CA GLY A 138 0.70 -9.30 22.54
C GLY A 138 2.08 -9.80 22.10
N SER A 139 2.31 -9.96 20.78
CA SER A 139 3.60 -10.28 20.19
C SER A 139 3.65 -9.84 18.74
N GLU A 140 4.86 -9.63 18.18
CA GLU A 140 5.01 -9.34 16.75
C GLU A 140 4.51 -10.49 15.89
N ALA A 141 4.74 -11.76 16.28
CA ALA A 141 4.25 -12.92 15.52
C ALA A 141 2.71 -12.94 15.43
N ALA A 142 2.01 -12.71 16.53
CA ALA A 142 0.54 -12.63 16.51
C ALA A 142 0.03 -11.43 15.69
N PHE A 143 0.79 -10.34 15.66
CA PHE A 143 0.47 -9.18 14.81
C PHE A 143 0.69 -9.50 13.33
N VAL A 144 1.72 -10.24 12.97
CA VAL A 144 1.96 -10.72 11.60
C VAL A 144 0.83 -11.62 11.12
N ASP A 145 0.34 -12.53 11.98
CA ASP A 145 -0.85 -13.33 11.68
C ASP A 145 -2.08 -12.42 11.43
N LEU A 146 -2.21 -11.34 12.20
CA LEU A 146 -3.25 -10.34 11.97
C LEU A 146 -3.07 -9.61 10.63
N MET A 147 -1.86 -9.18 10.29
CA MET A 147 -1.55 -8.55 9.00
C MET A 147 -1.94 -9.45 7.82
N ASN A 148 -1.62 -10.74 7.90
CA ASN A 148 -1.94 -11.70 6.84
C ASN A 148 -3.45 -11.95 6.73
N ARG A 149 -4.21 -11.97 7.84
CA ARG A 149 -5.68 -12.01 7.79
C ARG A 149 -6.27 -10.77 7.10
N TYR A 150 -5.79 -9.57 7.42
CA TYR A 150 -6.22 -8.36 6.73
C TYR A 150 -5.88 -8.40 5.24
N ALA A 151 -4.71 -8.92 4.88
CA ALA A 151 -4.34 -9.11 3.47
C ALA A 151 -5.32 -10.04 2.74
N GLU A 152 -5.71 -11.15 3.35
CA GLU A 152 -6.73 -12.08 2.81
C GLU A 152 -8.10 -11.40 2.68
N GLU A 153 -8.56 -10.70 3.71
CA GLU A 153 -9.84 -9.98 3.71
C GLU A 153 -9.90 -8.87 2.64
N MET A 154 -8.77 -8.21 2.38
CA MET A 154 -8.63 -7.22 1.31
C MET A 154 -8.44 -7.85 -0.09
N GLY A 155 -8.33 -9.16 -0.19
CA GLY A 155 -8.09 -9.87 -1.45
C GLY A 155 -6.68 -9.71 -1.99
N LEU A 156 -5.69 -9.39 -1.16
CA LEU A 156 -4.28 -9.26 -1.55
C LEU A 156 -3.63 -10.64 -1.68
N THR A 157 -4.06 -11.41 -2.66
CA THR A 157 -3.72 -12.84 -2.85
C THR A 157 -2.24 -13.11 -3.11
N ARG A 158 -1.45 -12.07 -3.38
CA ARG A 158 -0.01 -12.14 -3.69
C ARG A 158 0.83 -11.36 -2.70
N THR A 159 0.27 -11.02 -1.54
CA THR A 159 0.94 -10.35 -0.43
C THR A 159 1.06 -11.29 0.74
N HIS A 160 2.25 -11.37 1.32
CA HIS A 160 2.52 -12.11 2.54
C HIS A 160 3.51 -11.36 3.42
N PHE A 161 3.17 -11.25 4.70
CA PHE A 161 3.97 -10.57 5.70
C PHE A 161 4.64 -11.58 6.63
N GLU A 162 5.91 -11.34 6.96
CA GLU A 162 6.71 -12.11 7.91
C GLU A 162 7.19 -11.28 9.11
N ASN A 163 7.02 -9.97 9.01
CA ASN A 163 7.32 -9.04 10.11
C ASN A 163 6.49 -7.76 9.96
N SER A 164 6.47 -6.93 11.01
CA SER A 164 5.66 -5.71 11.07
C SER A 164 6.28 -4.50 10.37
N HIS A 165 7.56 -4.57 9.99
CA HIS A 165 8.38 -3.41 9.62
C HIS A 165 8.94 -3.42 8.19
N GLY A 166 9.04 -4.59 7.54
CA GLY A 166 9.53 -4.74 6.17
C GLY A 166 11.04 -4.97 6.05
N LEU A 167 11.72 -5.41 7.11
CA LEU A 167 13.08 -5.93 6.96
C LEU A 167 13.07 -7.22 6.14
N PRO A 168 14.16 -7.52 5.40
CA PRO A 168 14.18 -8.62 4.45
C PRO A 168 13.84 -9.99 5.07
N HIS A 169 12.95 -10.70 4.40
CA HIS A 169 12.69 -12.12 4.61
C HIS A 169 12.29 -12.72 3.25
N PRO A 170 12.71 -13.98 2.92
CA PRO A 170 12.44 -14.56 1.60
C PRO A 170 10.97 -14.60 1.20
N ASP A 171 10.08 -14.83 2.16
CA ASP A 171 8.64 -14.95 1.94
C ASP A 171 7.86 -13.65 2.19
N HIS A 172 8.56 -12.54 2.56
CA HIS A 172 7.95 -11.24 2.78
C HIS A 172 7.84 -10.47 1.47
N LEU A 173 6.73 -10.69 0.75
CA LEU A 173 6.53 -10.25 -0.63
C LEU A 173 5.18 -9.56 -0.83
N SER A 174 5.12 -8.66 -1.82
CA SER A 174 3.90 -8.02 -2.31
C SER A 174 4.03 -7.66 -3.79
N THR A 175 2.92 -7.28 -4.44
CA THR A 175 2.87 -6.77 -5.82
C THR A 175 2.55 -5.31 -5.85
#